data_756647a02c058fb82e620bda0f2330fd
#
_entry.id   756647a02c058fb82e620bda0f2330fd
#
_cell.length_a   1.000
_cell.length_b   1.000
_cell.length_c   1.000
_cell.angle_alpha   90.00
_cell.angle_beta   90.00
_cell.angle_gamma   90.00
#
_symmetry.space_group_name_H-M   'P 1'
#
loop_
_entity.id
_entity.type
_entity.pdbx_description
1 polymer ?
#
loop_
_entity_poly.entity_id
_entity_poly.type
_entity_poly.pdbx_seq_one_letter_code
_entity_poly.pdbx_strand_id
1 'polypeptide(L)'
;IAELTGMAPTKIEAAEISQAFSTGAVESMITSPTTGKNSKIWENGVKYFYDIAAWFPKNMVIVNKDAWNKLDKATQDMVMKQAALAERKGWQLSKQGNVSDKKALADAGMVVGKVNSSLQSHFEKVGKTMASEWSEKAGSRGAAVLSAYK
;
A
#
# COMPACT_ATOMS: atom_id res chain seq x y z
N ILE A 1 -0.31 7.48 -10.79
CA ILE A 1 1.15 7.63 -10.63
C ILE A 1 1.85 7.28 -11.94
N ALA A 2 1.67 6.07 -12.47
CA ALA A 2 2.39 5.62 -13.68
C ALA A 2 2.30 6.63 -14.84
N GLU A 3 1.10 7.04 -15.24
CA GLU A 3 0.89 8.03 -16.30
C GLU A 3 1.59 9.37 -16.03
N LEU A 4 1.49 9.88 -14.79
CA LEU A 4 2.12 11.13 -14.39
C LEU A 4 3.66 11.06 -14.32
N THR A 5 4.21 9.86 -14.33
CA THR A 5 5.67 9.62 -14.36
C THR A 5 6.16 9.13 -15.71
N GLY A 6 5.29 9.10 -16.73
CA GLY A 6 5.62 8.66 -18.08
C GLY A 6 5.76 7.14 -18.24
N MET A 7 5.31 6.36 -17.26
CA MET A 7 5.31 4.89 -17.33
C MET A 7 4.00 4.38 -17.92
N ALA A 8 4.04 3.24 -18.60
CA ALA A 8 2.84 2.54 -19.08
C ALA A 8 2.16 1.79 -17.93
N PRO A 9 0.94 2.17 -17.51
CA PRO A 9 0.26 1.49 -16.43
C PRO A 9 -0.23 0.11 -16.88
N THR A 10 0.16 -0.92 -16.16
CA THR A 10 -0.28 -2.30 -16.39
C THR A 10 -0.89 -2.85 -15.11
N LYS A 11 -2.12 -3.35 -15.18
CA LYS A 11 -2.78 -3.98 -14.04
C LYS A 11 -2.36 -5.45 -13.95
N ILE A 12 -1.73 -5.83 -12.85
CA ILE A 12 -1.30 -7.21 -12.56
C ILE A 12 -1.95 -7.64 -11.24
N GLU A 13 -2.55 -8.81 -11.21
CA GLU A 13 -3.08 -9.39 -9.98
C GLU A 13 -1.93 -9.98 -9.12
N ALA A 14 -2.11 -9.99 -7.80
CA ALA A 14 -1.05 -10.38 -6.88
C ALA A 14 -0.45 -11.78 -7.15
N ALA A 15 -1.25 -12.73 -7.61
CA ALA A 15 -0.80 -14.07 -7.96
C ALA A 15 0.07 -14.13 -9.24
N GLU A 16 0.01 -13.10 -10.07
CA GLU A 16 0.67 -13.03 -11.38
C GLU A 16 1.97 -12.20 -11.33
N ILE A 17 2.29 -11.56 -10.23
CA ILE A 17 3.44 -10.64 -10.09
C ILE A 17 4.74 -11.32 -10.52
N SER A 18 5.03 -12.51 -9.98
CA SER A 18 6.26 -13.24 -10.30
C SER A 18 6.38 -13.56 -11.78
N GLN A 19 5.30 -14.02 -12.40
CA GLN A 19 5.27 -14.32 -13.83
C GLN A 19 5.44 -13.06 -14.67
N ALA A 20 4.77 -11.96 -14.30
CA ALA A 20 4.85 -10.70 -15.04
C ALA A 20 6.30 -10.15 -15.10
N PHE A 21 7.05 -10.24 -14.00
CA PHE A 21 8.46 -9.86 -13.99
C PHE A 21 9.33 -10.85 -14.78
N SER A 22 9.13 -12.16 -14.60
CA SER A 22 9.92 -13.19 -15.29
C SER A 22 9.79 -13.14 -16.81
N THR A 23 8.61 -12.75 -17.31
CA THR A 23 8.33 -12.62 -18.75
C THR A 23 8.66 -11.24 -19.31
N GLY A 24 9.00 -10.26 -18.47
CA GLY A 24 9.21 -8.87 -18.88
C GLY A 24 7.91 -8.12 -19.22
N ALA A 25 6.75 -8.66 -18.85
CA ALA A 25 5.47 -7.95 -19.03
C ALA A 25 5.40 -6.67 -18.18
N VAL A 26 6.15 -6.61 -17.09
CA VAL A 26 6.40 -5.42 -16.30
C VAL A 26 7.87 -5.33 -15.89
N GLU A 27 8.39 -4.10 -15.79
CA GLU A 27 9.79 -3.84 -15.41
C GLU A 27 9.90 -3.24 -14.00
N SER A 28 8.82 -2.66 -13.51
CA SER A 28 8.76 -2.04 -12.18
C SER A 28 7.36 -2.12 -11.61
N MET A 29 7.25 -2.01 -10.29
CA MET A 29 5.96 -1.87 -9.60
C MET A 29 6.09 -0.98 -8.38
N ILE A 30 4.98 -0.37 -7.96
CA ILE A 30 4.87 0.30 -6.68
C ILE A 30 4.07 -0.58 -5.74
N THR A 31 4.71 -1.06 -4.67
CA THR A 31 4.10 -1.99 -3.72
C THR A 31 4.75 -1.91 -2.34
N SER A 32 4.25 -2.68 -1.38
CA SER A 32 4.84 -2.79 -0.06
C SER A 32 6.05 -3.75 -0.04
N PRO A 33 6.99 -3.58 0.93
CA PRO A 33 8.06 -4.56 1.11
C PRO A 33 7.53 -5.96 1.44
N THR A 34 6.38 -6.05 2.12
CA THR A 34 5.70 -7.31 2.42
C THR A 34 5.25 -8.04 1.16
N THR A 35 4.67 -7.34 0.19
CA THR A 35 4.31 -7.94 -1.11
C THR A 35 5.56 -8.42 -1.83
N GLY A 36 6.60 -7.57 -1.90
CA GLY A 36 7.88 -7.94 -2.52
C GLY A 36 8.48 -9.23 -1.92
N LYS A 37 8.49 -9.32 -0.59
CA LYS A 37 8.96 -10.49 0.13
C LYS A 37 8.10 -11.73 -0.15
N ASN A 38 6.78 -11.61 -0.04
CA ASN A 38 5.87 -12.73 -0.20
C ASN A 38 5.86 -13.30 -1.64
N SER A 39 6.05 -12.43 -2.63
CA SER A 39 6.20 -12.81 -4.05
C SER A 39 7.63 -13.19 -4.42
N LYS A 40 8.59 -13.15 -3.47
CA LYS A 40 10.01 -13.45 -3.69
C LYS A 40 10.56 -12.81 -4.98
N ILE A 41 10.28 -11.51 -5.14
CA ILE A 41 10.55 -10.80 -6.41
C ILE A 41 12.02 -10.85 -6.84
N TRP A 42 12.96 -11.07 -5.92
CA TRP A 42 14.38 -11.26 -6.23
C TRP A 42 14.66 -12.50 -7.10
N GLU A 43 13.81 -13.55 -7.02
CA GLU A 43 13.91 -14.74 -7.88
C GLU A 43 13.49 -14.45 -9.33
N ASN A 44 12.80 -13.34 -9.57
CA ASN A 44 12.28 -12.90 -10.86
C ASN A 44 13.08 -11.72 -11.45
N GLY A 45 14.33 -11.54 -11.03
CA GLY A 45 15.25 -10.57 -11.60
C GLY A 45 15.15 -9.15 -11.01
N VAL A 46 14.26 -8.89 -10.06
CA VAL A 46 14.15 -7.58 -9.40
C VAL A 46 15.31 -7.39 -8.42
N LYS A 47 16.13 -6.37 -8.64
CA LYS A 47 17.36 -6.13 -7.87
C LYS A 47 17.27 -4.98 -6.88
N TYR A 48 16.33 -4.07 -7.07
CA TYR A 48 16.27 -2.82 -6.33
C TYR A 48 14.92 -2.65 -5.65
N PHE A 49 14.93 -2.17 -4.42
CA PHE A 49 13.75 -1.70 -3.71
C PHE A 49 14.03 -0.31 -3.12
N TYR A 50 13.21 0.67 -3.48
CA TYR A 50 13.31 2.03 -2.95
C TYR A 50 12.10 2.36 -2.07
N ASP A 51 12.38 2.76 -0.82
CA ASP A 51 11.37 3.17 0.15
C ASP A 51 10.90 4.60 -0.14
N ILE A 52 9.83 4.72 -0.89
CA ILE A 52 9.29 6.01 -1.35
C ILE A 52 8.10 6.49 -0.53
N ALA A 53 7.51 5.65 0.33
CA ALA A 53 6.32 5.95 1.11
C ALA A 53 5.19 6.62 0.27
N ALA A 54 4.93 6.08 -0.95
CA ALA A 54 4.07 6.69 -1.95
C ALA A 54 2.61 6.84 -1.49
N TRP A 55 2.10 5.93 -0.67
CA TRP A 55 0.76 5.98 -0.07
C TRP A 55 0.65 5.10 1.17
N PHE A 56 -0.36 5.39 1.97
CA PHE A 56 -0.71 4.64 3.17
C PHE A 56 -2.14 4.09 3.02
N PRO A 57 -2.33 2.93 2.37
CA PRO A 57 -3.65 2.36 2.17
C PRO A 57 -4.27 1.94 3.50
N LYS A 58 -5.56 2.21 3.65
CA LYS A 58 -6.33 1.76 4.80
C LYS A 58 -6.96 0.41 4.49
N ASN A 59 -6.62 -0.60 5.29
CA ASN A 59 -7.32 -1.86 5.28
C ASN A 59 -8.56 -1.79 6.20
N MET A 60 -9.68 -2.33 5.73
CA MET A 60 -10.94 -2.32 6.46
C MET A 60 -11.49 -3.72 6.60
N VAL A 61 -11.95 -4.07 7.80
CA VAL A 61 -12.79 -5.23 8.03
C VAL A 61 -14.23 -4.74 8.05
N ILE A 62 -15.04 -5.24 7.13
CA ILE A 62 -16.42 -4.81 6.97
C ILE A 62 -17.35 -6.00 7.12
N VAL A 63 -18.58 -5.74 7.59
CA VAL A 63 -19.66 -6.72 7.71
C VAL A 63 -20.91 -6.16 7.05
N ASN A 64 -21.69 -7.04 6.42
CA ASN A 64 -23.00 -6.67 5.91
C ASN A 64 -23.91 -6.21 7.04
N LYS A 65 -24.59 -5.05 6.88
CA LYS A 65 -25.41 -4.45 7.94
C LYS A 65 -26.56 -5.36 8.40
N ASP A 66 -27.21 -6.05 7.46
CA ASP A 66 -28.33 -6.91 7.80
C ASP A 66 -27.86 -8.18 8.55
N ALA A 67 -26.70 -8.71 8.18
CA ALA A 67 -26.07 -9.81 8.92
C ALA A 67 -25.68 -9.37 10.34
N TRP A 68 -25.11 -8.18 10.49
CA TRP A 68 -24.77 -7.59 11.78
C TRP A 68 -25.99 -7.40 12.69
N ASN A 69 -27.08 -6.88 12.13
CA ASN A 69 -28.31 -6.61 12.87
C ASN A 69 -29.07 -7.89 13.33
N LYS A 70 -28.73 -9.06 12.76
CA LYS A 70 -29.27 -10.36 13.23
C LYS A 70 -28.56 -10.89 14.48
N LEU A 71 -27.41 -10.35 14.83
CA LEU A 71 -26.69 -10.71 16.04
C LEU A 71 -27.35 -10.05 17.25
N ASP A 72 -27.43 -10.76 18.37
CA ASP A 72 -27.80 -10.19 19.63
C ASP A 72 -26.74 -9.18 20.13
N LYS A 73 -27.16 -8.29 21.05
CA LYS A 73 -26.30 -7.21 21.54
C LYS A 73 -25.02 -7.73 22.22
N ALA A 74 -25.09 -8.82 22.96
CA ALA A 74 -23.93 -9.37 23.65
C ALA A 74 -22.89 -9.89 22.65
N THR A 75 -23.34 -10.54 21.57
CA THR A 75 -22.48 -10.99 20.47
C THR A 75 -21.85 -9.79 19.73
N GLN A 76 -22.63 -8.76 19.41
CA GLN A 76 -22.11 -7.54 18.80
C GLN A 76 -21.00 -6.89 19.66
N ASP A 77 -21.22 -6.74 20.96
CA ASP A 77 -20.27 -6.16 21.89
C ASP A 77 -18.99 -7.00 22.00
N MET A 78 -19.12 -8.32 22.00
CA MET A 78 -17.97 -9.23 22.00
C MET A 78 -17.16 -9.08 20.72
N VAL A 79 -17.79 -9.06 19.55
CA VAL A 79 -17.11 -8.86 18.25
C VAL A 79 -16.39 -7.52 18.22
N MET A 80 -17.02 -6.43 18.64
CA MET A 80 -16.39 -5.12 18.69
C MET A 80 -15.19 -5.07 19.63
N LYS A 81 -15.27 -5.73 20.78
CA LYS A 81 -14.15 -5.85 21.73
C LYS A 81 -12.97 -6.60 21.10
N GLN A 82 -13.23 -7.72 20.42
CA GLN A 82 -12.17 -8.48 19.75
C GLN A 82 -11.62 -7.73 18.53
N ALA A 83 -12.44 -7.02 17.78
CA ALA A 83 -12.01 -6.18 16.67
C ALA A 83 -11.03 -5.09 17.13
N ALA A 84 -11.30 -4.42 18.25
CA ALA A 84 -10.38 -3.43 18.80
C ALA A 84 -9.03 -4.03 19.27
N LEU A 85 -9.02 -5.26 19.74
CA LEU A 85 -7.78 -6.00 20.07
C LEU A 85 -7.01 -6.35 18.79
N ALA A 86 -7.72 -6.87 17.79
CA ALA A 86 -7.15 -7.25 16.50
C ALA A 86 -6.55 -6.03 15.77
N GLU A 87 -7.25 -4.88 15.81
CA GLU A 87 -6.75 -3.62 15.22
C GLU A 87 -5.41 -3.19 15.85
N ARG A 88 -5.33 -3.14 17.18
CA ARG A 88 -4.07 -2.81 17.87
C ARG A 88 -2.93 -3.75 17.49
N LYS A 89 -3.22 -5.06 17.43
CA LYS A 89 -2.25 -6.08 17.01
C LYS A 89 -1.85 -5.89 15.55
N GLY A 90 -2.80 -5.59 14.67
CA GLY A 90 -2.59 -5.32 13.26
C GLY A 90 -1.64 -4.14 13.03
N TRP A 91 -1.86 -3.03 13.73
CA TRP A 91 -0.96 -1.87 13.69
C TRP A 91 0.45 -2.21 14.14
N GLN A 92 0.59 -2.96 15.23
CA GLN A 92 1.90 -3.40 15.72
C GLN A 92 2.62 -4.26 14.69
N LEU A 93 1.94 -5.27 14.13
CA LEU A 93 2.49 -6.17 13.13
C LEU A 93 2.86 -5.44 11.83
N SER A 94 2.04 -4.48 11.40
CA SER A 94 2.33 -3.67 10.21
C SER A 94 3.60 -2.84 10.37
N LYS A 95 3.79 -2.20 11.53
CA LYS A 95 5.02 -1.45 11.83
C LYS A 95 6.26 -2.35 11.88
N GLN A 96 6.15 -3.51 12.53
CA GLN A 96 7.23 -4.49 12.59
C GLN A 96 7.55 -5.05 11.20
N GLY A 97 6.51 -5.42 10.43
CA GLY A 97 6.64 -5.96 9.09
C GLY A 97 7.35 -4.99 8.14
N ASN A 98 7.05 -3.69 8.21
CA ASN A 98 7.73 -2.70 7.37
C ASN A 98 9.26 -2.70 7.55
N VAL A 99 9.74 -2.96 8.75
CA VAL A 99 11.19 -3.05 9.04
C VAL A 99 11.74 -4.41 8.66
N SER A 100 11.11 -5.49 9.15
CA SER A 100 11.60 -6.86 8.95
C SER A 100 11.55 -7.30 7.49
N ASP A 101 10.54 -6.87 6.74
CA ASP A 101 10.39 -7.28 5.35
C ASP A 101 11.38 -6.55 4.43
N LYS A 102 11.70 -5.28 4.70
CA LYS A 102 12.82 -4.58 4.02
C LYS A 102 14.15 -5.27 4.30
N LYS A 103 14.37 -5.68 5.55
CA LYS A 103 15.56 -6.46 5.87
C LYS A 103 15.61 -7.79 5.11
N ALA A 104 14.49 -8.50 5.03
CA ALA A 104 14.41 -9.76 4.29
C ALA A 104 14.71 -9.60 2.79
N LEU A 105 14.28 -8.49 2.17
CA LEU A 105 14.65 -8.18 0.79
C LEU A 105 16.16 -7.96 0.64
N ALA A 106 16.77 -7.23 1.58
CA ALA A 106 18.23 -7.01 1.58
C ALA A 106 19.01 -8.31 1.81
N ASP A 107 18.58 -9.14 2.77
CA ASP A 107 19.18 -10.45 3.06
C ASP A 107 19.09 -11.41 1.84
N ALA A 108 18.07 -11.24 1.00
CA ALA A 108 17.91 -11.96 -0.27
C ALA A 108 18.76 -11.39 -1.43
N GLY A 109 19.63 -10.41 -1.15
CA GLY A 109 20.55 -9.83 -2.13
C GLY A 109 20.03 -8.63 -2.90
N MET A 110 18.86 -8.09 -2.56
CA MET A 110 18.35 -6.86 -3.18
C MET A 110 19.02 -5.62 -2.58
N VAL A 111 19.20 -4.60 -3.41
CA VAL A 111 19.61 -3.27 -2.95
C VAL A 111 18.39 -2.55 -2.41
N VAL A 112 18.33 -2.40 -1.08
CA VAL A 112 17.26 -1.67 -0.40
C VAL A 112 17.76 -0.29 -0.02
N GLY A 113 17.13 0.76 -0.54
CA GLY A 113 17.59 2.12 -0.36
C GLY A 113 16.47 3.15 -0.29
N LYS A 114 16.91 4.40 -0.11
CA LYS A 114 16.05 5.57 -0.26
C LYS A 114 16.22 6.16 -1.65
N VAL A 115 15.19 6.78 -2.17
CA VAL A 115 15.28 7.55 -3.40
C VAL A 115 16.17 8.79 -3.19
N ASN A 116 16.81 9.24 -4.26
CA ASN A 116 17.52 10.51 -4.24
C ASN A 116 16.54 11.70 -4.18
N SER A 117 17.05 12.88 -3.85
CA SER A 117 16.24 14.09 -3.68
C SER A 117 15.48 14.50 -4.95
N SER A 118 16.06 14.27 -6.13
CA SER A 118 15.42 14.58 -7.41
C SER A 118 14.17 13.72 -7.63
N LEU A 119 14.27 12.40 -7.44
CA LEU A 119 13.17 11.48 -7.59
C LEU A 119 12.10 11.71 -6.50
N GLN A 120 12.51 12.00 -5.26
CA GLN A 120 11.58 12.35 -4.20
C GLN A 120 10.77 13.60 -4.55
N SER A 121 11.44 14.68 -5.00
CA SER A 121 10.77 15.91 -5.41
C SER A 121 9.81 15.68 -6.59
N HIS A 122 10.15 14.75 -7.49
CA HIS A 122 9.25 14.36 -8.57
C HIS A 122 7.99 13.68 -8.05
N PHE A 123 8.10 12.70 -7.14
CA PHE A 123 6.94 12.05 -6.51
C PHE A 123 6.10 13.01 -5.69
N GLU A 124 6.69 13.98 -5.00
CA GLU A 124 5.96 15.03 -4.29
C GLU A 124 5.09 15.88 -5.23
N LYS A 125 5.62 16.24 -6.41
CA LYS A 125 4.84 16.95 -7.45
C LYS A 125 3.67 16.10 -7.95
N VAL A 126 3.93 14.81 -8.25
CA VAL A 126 2.89 13.86 -8.66
C VAL A 126 1.80 13.76 -7.57
N GLY A 127 2.19 13.64 -6.30
CA GLY A 127 1.25 13.61 -5.18
C GLY A 127 0.38 14.86 -5.08
N LYS A 128 0.96 16.05 -5.28
CA LYS A 128 0.20 17.33 -5.30
C LYS A 128 -0.80 17.36 -6.45
N THR A 129 -0.41 16.95 -7.66
CA THR A 129 -1.30 16.86 -8.81
C THR A 129 -2.47 15.91 -8.52
N MET A 130 -2.19 14.71 -8.03
CA MET A 130 -3.22 13.72 -7.68
C MET A 130 -4.18 14.23 -6.59
N ALA A 131 -3.67 14.94 -5.58
CA ALA A 131 -4.49 15.53 -4.54
C ALA A 131 -5.42 16.62 -5.09
N SER A 132 -4.93 17.47 -6.00
CA SER A 132 -5.74 18.49 -6.67
C SER A 132 -6.85 17.86 -7.51
N GLU A 133 -6.52 16.92 -8.39
CA GLU A 133 -7.49 16.20 -9.24
C GLU A 133 -8.56 15.48 -8.40
N TRP A 134 -8.14 14.86 -7.28
CA TRP A 134 -9.07 14.22 -6.37
C TRP A 134 -9.98 15.23 -5.68
N SER A 135 -9.45 16.38 -5.25
CA SER A 135 -10.23 17.44 -4.59
C SER A 135 -11.30 18.00 -5.52
N GLU A 136 -10.97 18.21 -6.79
CA GLU A 136 -11.94 18.66 -7.81
C GLU A 136 -13.08 17.65 -7.99
N LYS A 137 -12.75 16.36 -8.10
CA LYS A 137 -13.74 15.28 -8.25
C LYS A 137 -14.60 15.09 -7.00
N ALA A 138 -14.01 15.23 -5.81
CA ALA A 138 -14.71 15.00 -4.54
C ALA A 138 -15.49 16.24 -4.04
N GLY A 139 -15.27 17.41 -4.64
CA GLY A 139 -15.97 18.65 -4.29
C GLY A 139 -15.74 19.11 -2.86
N SER A 140 -16.72 19.73 -2.24
CA SER A 140 -16.61 20.31 -0.89
C SER A 140 -16.21 19.29 0.19
N ARG A 141 -16.63 18.03 0.07
CA ARG A 141 -16.23 16.97 1.00
C ARG A 141 -14.74 16.65 0.89
N GLY A 142 -14.21 16.65 -0.34
CA GLY A 142 -12.78 16.44 -0.59
C GLY A 142 -11.94 17.57 -0.01
N ALA A 143 -12.36 18.80 -0.23
CA ALA A 143 -11.70 19.98 0.34
C ALA A 143 -11.65 19.94 1.87
N ALA A 144 -12.74 19.53 2.54
CA ALA A 144 -12.79 19.37 3.99
C ALA A 144 -11.79 18.29 4.49
N VAL A 145 -11.71 17.16 3.79
CA VAL A 145 -10.74 16.09 4.13
C VAL A 145 -9.31 16.59 3.98
N LEU A 146 -8.97 17.22 2.86
CA LEU A 146 -7.60 17.75 2.63
C LEU A 146 -7.22 18.83 3.63
N SER A 147 -8.15 19.69 4.02
CA SER A 147 -7.90 20.72 5.03
C SER A 147 -7.66 20.15 6.43
N ALA A 148 -8.26 18.99 6.75
CA ALA A 148 -8.05 18.30 8.01
C ALA A 148 -6.79 17.40 8.02
N TYR A 149 -6.24 17.09 6.84
CA TYR A 149 -5.01 16.31 6.67
C TYR A 149 -3.80 17.24 6.83
N LYS A 150 -3.14 17.18 7.98
CA LYS A 150 -1.97 18.00 8.34
C LYS A 150 -0.70 17.17 8.40
#